data_f77bbc76bf98dc48e98649c3bfde5ed3
#
_entry.id   f77bbc76bf98dc48e98649c3bfde5ed3
#
_cell.length_a   1.000
_cell.length_b   1.000
_cell.length_c   1.000
_cell.angle_alpha   90.00
_cell.angle_beta   90.00
_cell.angle_gamma   90.00
#
_symmetry.space_group_name_H-M   'P 1'
#
loop_
_entity.id
_entity.type
_entity.pdbx_description
1 polymer ?
#
loop_
_entity_poly.entity_id
_entity_poly.type
_entity_poly.pdbx_seq_one_letter_code
_entity_poly.pdbx_strand_id
1 'polypeptide(L)'
;KTQYGYSVRVDLFNTRQESDRLRTIVDDADFRAARLIVGPVYEEELPAVIGYAEEYAVPVVSPLADVKNVDSDVLFQMAPPQMRKYAKIEELTQGEHKQVILIYGEKNDREFEREILAALQGVPYARHNYRYAVKEGDQGLSSLLANGKDNLLIVLSDSGLEVDRILAAIASANTNLVARGKTPPRFTIVGNSRWNRFGNLDRALYFKDRLVLFSTYHAKRDAEVIKTFDSDYIKAFGALPSLYSYRGYDAAMIFVPAMYSDIQYDMEGRRYTPLQTSYTFQQMPGGSNHVNQNWMRVSYRPDFTITVD
;
A
#
# COMPACT_ATOMS: atom_id res chain seq x y z
N LYS A 1 7.16 -12.01 -24.43
CA LYS A 1 7.96 -12.27 -25.67
C LYS A 1 7.83 -11.16 -26.70
N THR A 2 6.65 -10.60 -26.88
CA THR A 2 6.37 -9.60 -27.92
C THR A 2 6.89 -8.19 -27.63
N GLN A 3 7.00 -7.80 -26.35
CA GLN A 3 7.36 -6.42 -25.99
C GLN A 3 8.87 -6.16 -25.92
N TYR A 4 9.66 -7.16 -25.50
CA TYR A 4 11.11 -6.99 -25.28
C TYR A 4 11.98 -8.01 -26.03
N GLY A 5 11.38 -8.97 -26.76
CA GLY A 5 12.12 -9.99 -27.51
C GLY A 5 12.80 -11.07 -26.65
N TYR A 6 12.67 -11.04 -25.32
CA TYR A 6 13.27 -12.03 -24.44
C TYR A 6 12.49 -13.35 -24.43
N SER A 7 13.24 -14.46 -24.37
CA SER A 7 12.69 -15.79 -24.08
C SER A 7 13.08 -16.17 -22.67
N VAL A 8 12.08 -16.37 -21.81
CA VAL A 8 12.30 -16.69 -20.38
C VAL A 8 11.65 -18.03 -20.09
N ARG A 9 12.39 -18.93 -19.45
CA ARG A 9 11.86 -20.13 -18.80
C ARG A 9 11.49 -19.74 -17.36
N VAL A 10 10.34 -20.18 -16.89
CA VAL A 10 9.86 -19.96 -15.52
C VAL A 10 9.63 -21.32 -14.89
N ASP A 11 10.34 -21.60 -13.82
CA ASP A 11 10.19 -22.79 -13.00
C ASP A 11 9.49 -22.41 -11.69
N LEU A 12 8.45 -23.15 -11.32
CA LEU A 12 7.63 -22.88 -10.14
C LEU A 12 7.90 -23.90 -9.06
N PHE A 13 8.30 -23.43 -7.88
CA PHE A 13 8.54 -24.24 -6.70
C PHE A 13 7.55 -23.86 -5.59
N ASN A 14 6.89 -24.86 -4.99
CA ASN A 14 5.97 -24.64 -3.88
C ASN A 14 6.65 -25.08 -2.57
N THR A 15 7.03 -24.14 -1.74
CA THR A 15 7.70 -24.39 -0.46
C THR A 15 6.77 -25.02 0.58
N ARG A 16 5.45 -24.81 0.48
CA ARG A 16 4.43 -25.17 1.47
C ARG A 16 4.71 -24.66 2.88
N GLN A 17 5.63 -23.70 3.02
CA GLN A 17 6.15 -23.21 4.31
C GLN A 17 6.84 -24.34 5.13
N GLU A 18 7.41 -25.33 4.45
CA GLU A 18 8.10 -26.47 5.05
C GLU A 18 9.62 -26.29 4.85
N SER A 19 10.37 -26.15 5.95
CA SER A 19 11.83 -25.90 5.90
C SER A 19 12.62 -26.99 5.17
N ASP A 20 12.23 -28.28 5.33
CA ASP A 20 12.91 -29.39 4.66
C ASP A 20 12.68 -29.39 3.15
N ARG A 21 11.46 -28.99 2.75
CA ARG A 21 11.13 -28.84 1.35
C ARG A 21 11.91 -27.70 0.70
N LEU A 22 12.05 -26.60 1.41
CA LEU A 22 12.83 -25.46 0.94
C LEU A 22 14.30 -25.83 0.71
N ARG A 23 14.91 -26.59 1.61
CA ARG A 23 16.27 -27.13 1.41
C ARG A 23 16.37 -27.98 0.15
N THR A 24 15.40 -28.89 -0.07
CA THR A 24 15.35 -29.71 -1.28
C THR A 24 15.22 -28.85 -2.54
N ILE A 25 14.45 -27.75 -2.49
CA ILE A 25 14.29 -26.81 -3.63
C ILE A 25 15.62 -26.11 -3.92
N VAL A 26 16.33 -25.63 -2.91
CA VAL A 26 17.64 -24.96 -3.11
C VAL A 26 18.69 -25.90 -3.71
N ASP A 27 18.57 -27.21 -3.47
CA ASP A 27 19.43 -28.23 -4.06
C ASP A 27 18.98 -28.71 -5.45
N ASP A 28 17.81 -28.31 -5.91
CA ASP A 28 17.27 -28.68 -7.22
C ASP A 28 18.09 -28.06 -8.39
N ALA A 29 18.33 -28.83 -9.43
CA ALA A 29 19.15 -28.42 -10.57
C ALA A 29 18.53 -27.24 -11.35
N ASP A 30 17.18 -27.21 -11.49
CA ASP A 30 16.49 -26.13 -12.18
C ASP A 30 16.50 -24.85 -11.35
N PHE A 31 16.38 -24.95 -10.00
CA PHE A 31 16.57 -23.83 -9.11
C PHE A 31 17.98 -23.24 -9.21
N ARG A 32 19.00 -24.09 -9.20
CA ARG A 32 20.41 -23.69 -9.31
C ARG A 32 20.79 -23.12 -10.68
N ALA A 33 20.00 -23.39 -11.72
CA ALA A 33 20.17 -22.81 -13.03
C ALA A 33 19.48 -21.42 -13.19
N ALA A 34 18.73 -20.98 -12.16
CA ALA A 34 18.02 -19.72 -12.21
C ALA A 34 18.99 -18.52 -12.18
N ARG A 35 18.67 -17.51 -12.99
CA ARG A 35 19.38 -16.21 -13.03
C ARG A 35 18.67 -15.12 -12.25
N LEU A 36 17.46 -15.40 -11.80
CA LEU A 36 16.63 -14.53 -10.99
C LEU A 36 15.70 -15.41 -10.16
N ILE A 37 15.58 -15.12 -8.88
CA ILE A 37 14.66 -15.79 -7.96
C ILE A 37 13.59 -14.78 -7.55
N VAL A 38 12.30 -15.09 -7.80
CA VAL A 38 11.17 -14.27 -7.35
C VAL A 38 10.46 -15.02 -6.23
N GLY A 39 10.66 -14.59 -5.01
CA GLY A 39 10.30 -15.27 -3.77
C GLY A 39 11.53 -15.56 -2.93
N PRO A 40 11.36 -16.25 -1.81
CA PRO A 40 10.12 -16.69 -1.17
C PRO A 40 9.16 -15.54 -0.82
N VAL A 41 7.89 -15.90 -0.61
CA VAL A 41 6.85 -14.93 -0.25
C VAL A 41 6.96 -14.53 1.24
N TYR A 42 7.46 -15.44 2.05
CA TYR A 42 7.57 -15.27 3.51
C TYR A 42 9.01 -14.97 3.92
N GLU A 43 9.18 -14.01 4.85
CA GLU A 43 10.50 -13.59 5.32
C GLU A 43 11.29 -14.75 5.95
N GLU A 44 10.62 -15.63 6.67
CA GLU A 44 11.23 -16.77 7.37
C GLU A 44 11.92 -17.76 6.44
N GLU A 45 11.54 -17.77 5.17
CA GLU A 45 12.12 -18.64 4.15
C GLU A 45 13.35 -18.01 3.46
N LEU A 46 13.49 -16.67 3.53
CA LEU A 46 14.56 -15.94 2.84
C LEU A 46 15.97 -16.40 3.22
N PRO A 47 16.32 -16.67 4.50
CA PRO A 47 17.68 -17.04 4.87
C PRO A 47 18.21 -18.28 4.13
N ALA A 48 17.33 -19.24 3.85
CA ALA A 48 17.73 -20.47 3.14
C ALA A 48 18.06 -20.23 1.65
N VAL A 49 17.40 -19.22 1.04
CA VAL A 49 17.62 -18.85 -0.36
C VAL A 49 18.79 -17.88 -0.51
N ILE A 50 18.92 -16.95 0.42
CA ILE A 50 19.94 -15.89 0.39
C ILE A 50 21.35 -16.47 0.43
N GLY A 51 21.60 -17.48 1.28
CA GLY A 51 22.94 -18.11 1.36
C GLY A 51 23.41 -18.67 0.01
N TYR A 52 22.53 -19.30 -0.76
CA TYR A 52 22.81 -19.73 -2.11
C TYR A 52 22.96 -18.53 -3.07
N ALA A 53 22.07 -17.56 -2.97
CA ALA A 53 22.03 -16.42 -3.87
C ALA A 53 23.28 -15.54 -3.77
N GLU A 54 23.82 -15.34 -2.56
CA GLU A 54 25.08 -14.62 -2.34
C GLU A 54 26.28 -15.35 -2.92
N GLU A 55 26.35 -16.68 -2.73
CA GLU A 55 27.45 -17.51 -3.27
C GLU A 55 27.55 -17.43 -4.79
N TYR A 56 26.40 -17.36 -5.48
CA TYR A 56 26.31 -17.39 -6.95
C TYR A 56 25.92 -16.05 -7.57
N ALA A 57 25.83 -14.98 -6.78
CA ALA A 57 25.44 -13.64 -7.18
C ALA A 57 24.10 -13.63 -7.95
N VAL A 58 23.11 -14.41 -7.48
CA VAL A 58 21.77 -14.49 -8.09
C VAL A 58 20.82 -13.49 -7.40
N PRO A 59 20.22 -12.54 -8.11
CA PRO A 59 19.27 -11.60 -7.51
C PRO A 59 18.03 -12.32 -6.97
N VAL A 60 17.60 -11.93 -5.77
CA VAL A 60 16.40 -12.41 -5.08
C VAL A 60 15.41 -11.27 -4.93
N VAL A 61 14.20 -11.45 -5.40
CA VAL A 61 13.12 -10.48 -5.29
C VAL A 61 12.11 -10.96 -4.25
N SER A 62 12.02 -10.27 -3.11
CA SER A 62 10.93 -10.45 -2.14
C SER A 62 9.71 -9.65 -2.58
N PRO A 63 8.63 -10.30 -3.07
CA PRO A 63 7.52 -9.58 -3.71
C PRO A 63 6.54 -8.97 -2.71
N LEU A 64 6.43 -9.51 -1.48
CA LEU A 64 5.37 -9.14 -0.55
C LEU A 64 5.86 -8.80 0.86
N ALA A 65 6.94 -9.43 1.34
CA ALA A 65 7.40 -9.24 2.71
C ALA A 65 8.03 -7.85 2.94
N ASP A 66 7.75 -7.27 4.10
CA ASP A 66 8.54 -6.18 4.69
C ASP A 66 9.67 -6.84 5.50
N VAL A 67 10.82 -7.01 4.84
CA VAL A 67 11.96 -7.78 5.36
C VAL A 67 12.68 -7.00 6.45
N LYS A 68 12.91 -7.61 7.61
CA LYS A 68 13.51 -6.98 8.80
C LYS A 68 14.76 -7.68 9.30
N ASN A 69 14.83 -9.00 9.09
CA ASN A 69 15.84 -9.86 9.71
C ASN A 69 16.85 -10.44 8.71
N VAL A 70 16.75 -10.03 7.44
CA VAL A 70 17.67 -10.46 6.39
C VAL A 70 18.26 -9.21 5.74
N ASP A 71 19.60 -9.18 5.62
CA ASP A 71 20.32 -8.10 4.97
C ASP A 71 21.32 -8.70 3.97
N SER A 72 21.15 -8.33 2.69
CA SER A 72 21.96 -8.87 1.60
C SER A 72 21.88 -7.96 0.37
N ASP A 73 23.00 -7.75 -0.30
CA ASP A 73 23.10 -6.93 -1.50
C ASP A 73 22.46 -7.57 -2.74
N VAL A 74 22.18 -8.87 -2.71
CA VAL A 74 21.42 -9.58 -3.77
C VAL A 74 19.89 -9.49 -3.57
N LEU A 75 19.41 -8.93 -2.45
CA LEU A 75 17.99 -8.90 -2.09
C LEU A 75 17.31 -7.61 -2.50
N PHE A 76 16.26 -7.74 -3.32
CA PHE A 76 15.36 -6.67 -3.74
C PHE A 76 14.00 -6.82 -3.05
N GLN A 77 13.65 -5.87 -2.19
CA GLN A 77 12.38 -5.85 -1.48
C GLN A 77 11.37 -4.96 -2.20
N MET A 78 10.25 -5.52 -2.69
CA MET A 78 9.19 -4.75 -3.36
C MET A 78 8.25 -4.04 -2.36
N ALA A 79 8.13 -4.52 -1.13
CA ALA A 79 7.36 -3.85 -0.09
C ALA A 79 8.16 -2.65 0.46
N PRO A 80 7.62 -1.42 0.45
CA PRO A 80 8.31 -0.28 1.01
C PRO A 80 8.29 -0.29 2.55
N PRO A 81 9.33 0.23 3.23
CA PRO A 81 9.40 0.22 4.68
C PRO A 81 8.39 1.19 5.31
N GLN A 82 7.89 0.83 6.50
CA GLN A 82 6.84 1.58 7.21
C GLN A 82 7.22 3.05 7.49
N MET A 83 8.49 3.35 7.72
CA MET A 83 8.94 4.73 7.95
C MET A 83 8.62 5.67 6.79
N ARG A 84 8.55 5.15 5.55
CA ARG A 84 8.15 5.95 4.38
C ARG A 84 6.67 6.29 4.39
N LYS A 85 5.83 5.43 4.96
CA LYS A 85 4.41 5.72 5.20
C LYS A 85 4.25 6.85 6.23
N TYR A 86 5.04 6.82 7.30
CA TYR A 86 4.99 7.88 8.33
C TYR A 86 5.30 9.24 7.75
N ALA A 87 6.32 9.36 6.92
CA ALA A 87 6.65 10.62 6.23
C ALA A 87 5.48 11.14 5.39
N LYS A 88 4.78 10.27 4.65
CA LYS A 88 3.59 10.68 3.88
C LYS A 88 2.38 11.06 4.75
N ILE A 89 2.21 10.45 5.92
CA ILE A 89 1.19 10.85 6.87
C ILE A 89 1.56 12.22 7.48
N GLU A 90 2.80 12.42 7.83
CA GLU A 90 3.33 13.67 8.37
C GLU A 90 3.08 14.84 7.41
N GLU A 91 3.29 14.66 6.09
CA GLU A 91 2.98 15.67 5.07
C GLU A 91 1.54 16.20 5.16
N LEU A 92 0.56 15.34 5.53
CA LEU A 92 -0.84 15.75 5.68
C LEU A 92 -1.09 16.58 6.95
N THR A 93 -0.22 16.47 7.94
CA THR A 93 -0.37 17.14 9.25
C THR A 93 0.32 18.49 9.29
N GLN A 94 1.19 18.78 8.32
CA GLN A 94 1.94 20.06 8.27
C GLN A 94 1.05 21.21 7.80
N GLY A 95 1.29 22.40 8.34
CA GLY A 95 0.63 23.67 7.99
C GLY A 95 -0.06 24.34 9.17
N GLU A 96 0.02 25.65 9.21
CA GLU A 96 -0.47 26.49 10.33
C GLU A 96 -1.98 26.41 10.56
N HIS A 97 -2.74 25.97 9.54
CA HIS A 97 -4.20 25.93 9.58
C HIS A 97 -4.75 24.49 9.69
N LYS A 98 -3.95 23.53 10.11
CA LYS A 98 -4.37 22.13 10.28
C LYS A 98 -4.97 21.91 11.67
N GLN A 99 -6.04 21.13 11.72
CA GLN A 99 -6.55 20.53 12.95
C GLN A 99 -6.60 19.03 12.77
N VAL A 100 -5.95 18.29 13.65
CA VAL A 100 -5.91 16.83 13.63
C VAL A 100 -6.87 16.27 14.68
N ILE A 101 -7.73 15.35 14.26
CA ILE A 101 -8.74 14.72 15.11
C ILE A 101 -8.66 13.22 14.92
N LEU A 102 -8.38 12.48 15.99
CA LEU A 102 -8.42 11.02 16.00
C LEU A 102 -9.81 10.54 16.41
N ILE A 103 -10.46 9.76 15.54
CA ILE A 103 -11.78 9.18 15.81
C ILE A 103 -11.61 7.71 16.20
N TYR A 104 -11.95 7.42 17.45
CA TYR A 104 -11.88 6.07 18.02
C TYR A 104 -13.22 5.36 17.89
N GLY A 105 -13.22 4.10 17.43
CA GLY A 105 -14.33 3.18 17.48
C GLY A 105 -14.35 2.34 18.78
N GLU A 106 -15.25 1.39 18.86
CA GLU A 106 -15.24 0.36 19.92
C GLU A 106 -14.08 -0.64 19.69
N LYS A 107 -13.81 -0.95 18.40
CA LYS A 107 -12.67 -1.75 17.99
C LYS A 107 -11.76 -0.89 17.12
N ASN A 108 -10.55 -0.67 17.60
CA ASN A 108 -9.55 0.10 16.87
C ASN A 108 -8.43 -0.80 16.36
N ASP A 109 -7.92 -0.49 15.19
CA ASP A 109 -6.70 -1.09 14.67
C ASP A 109 -5.50 -0.53 15.45
N ARG A 110 -4.98 -1.33 16.38
CA ARG A 110 -3.87 -0.92 17.25
C ARG A 110 -2.56 -0.71 16.50
N GLU A 111 -2.36 -1.41 15.41
CA GLU A 111 -1.18 -1.23 14.57
C GLU A 111 -1.26 0.10 13.85
N PHE A 112 -2.39 0.38 13.20
CA PHE A 112 -2.64 1.65 12.54
C PHE A 112 -2.60 2.83 13.52
N GLU A 113 -3.17 2.67 14.73
CA GLU A 113 -3.06 3.68 15.79
C GLU A 113 -1.60 4.00 16.15
N ARG A 114 -0.76 2.97 16.33
CA ARG A 114 0.68 3.18 16.61
C ARG A 114 1.38 3.91 15.48
N GLU A 115 1.09 3.54 14.23
CA GLU A 115 1.66 4.19 13.05
C GLU A 115 1.27 5.68 12.99
N ILE A 116 -0.01 5.96 13.22
CA ILE A 116 -0.51 7.35 13.25
C ILE A 116 0.14 8.14 14.38
N LEU A 117 0.20 7.59 15.58
CA LEU A 117 0.83 8.29 16.72
C LEU A 117 2.33 8.51 16.50
N ALA A 118 3.03 7.60 15.84
CA ALA A 118 4.42 7.78 15.46
C ALA A 118 4.59 8.91 14.42
N ALA A 119 3.69 8.98 13.43
CA ALA A 119 3.69 10.04 12.43
C ALA A 119 3.25 11.42 12.98
N LEU A 120 2.45 11.44 14.06
CA LEU A 120 1.99 12.66 14.72
C LEU A 120 2.95 13.15 15.81
N GLN A 121 4.15 12.65 15.88
CA GLN A 121 5.10 13.03 16.93
C GLN A 121 5.32 14.55 16.93
N GLY A 122 4.92 15.21 18.04
CA GLY A 122 4.99 16.67 18.17
C GLY A 122 3.82 17.46 17.55
N VAL A 123 2.87 16.81 16.87
CA VAL A 123 1.68 17.45 16.31
C VAL A 123 0.52 17.38 17.32
N PRO A 124 -0.09 18.51 17.70
CA PRO A 124 -1.27 18.51 18.57
C PRO A 124 -2.47 17.85 17.90
N TYR A 125 -3.20 17.01 18.61
CA TYR A 125 -4.41 16.37 18.12
C TYR A 125 -5.50 16.27 19.20
N ALA A 126 -6.77 16.27 18.77
CA ALA A 126 -7.91 15.97 19.60
C ALA A 126 -8.32 14.49 19.47
N ARG A 127 -8.95 13.93 20.51
CA ARG A 127 -9.49 12.56 20.51
C ARG A 127 -11.00 12.59 20.64
N HIS A 128 -11.71 11.85 19.80
CA HIS A 128 -13.15 11.72 19.84
C HIS A 128 -13.58 10.26 19.70
N ASN A 129 -14.65 9.90 20.43
CA ASN A 129 -15.28 8.61 20.26
C ASN A 129 -16.33 8.71 19.14
N TYR A 130 -16.39 7.71 18.24
CA TYR A 130 -17.33 7.69 17.13
C TYR A 130 -18.79 7.82 17.56
N ARG A 131 -19.17 7.33 18.75
CA ARG A 131 -20.53 7.44 19.27
C ARG A 131 -20.97 8.88 19.43
N TYR A 132 -20.08 9.78 19.81
CA TYR A 132 -20.38 11.22 19.85
C TYR A 132 -20.57 11.79 18.45
N ALA A 133 -19.70 11.40 17.51
CA ALA A 133 -19.79 11.84 16.13
C ALA A 133 -21.08 11.38 15.42
N VAL A 134 -21.62 10.20 15.78
CA VAL A 134 -22.80 9.61 15.14
C VAL A 134 -24.08 9.91 15.91
N LYS A 135 -24.06 9.85 17.28
CA LYS A 135 -25.26 9.97 18.11
C LYS A 135 -25.85 11.38 18.10
N GLU A 136 -25.02 12.41 18.05
CA GLU A 136 -25.43 13.80 18.01
C GLU A 136 -25.71 14.31 16.59
N GLY A 137 -25.60 13.42 15.60
CA GLY A 137 -25.80 13.75 14.18
C GLY A 137 -24.89 14.89 13.71
N ASP A 138 -25.43 15.77 12.89
CA ASP A 138 -24.68 16.91 12.33
C ASP A 138 -24.24 17.95 13.39
N GLN A 139 -24.87 18.00 14.54
CA GLN A 139 -24.44 18.90 15.62
C GLN A 139 -23.14 18.43 16.28
N GLY A 140 -23.00 17.15 16.57
CA GLY A 140 -21.80 16.57 17.13
C GLY A 140 -20.59 16.77 16.22
N LEU A 141 -20.72 16.44 14.95
CA LEU A 141 -19.67 16.66 13.95
C LEU A 141 -19.34 18.14 13.74
N SER A 142 -20.36 19.01 13.69
CA SER A 142 -20.14 20.45 13.55
C SER A 142 -19.35 21.05 14.71
N SER A 143 -19.47 20.49 15.90
CA SER A 143 -18.67 20.91 17.07
C SER A 143 -17.22 20.49 17.01
N LEU A 144 -16.91 19.40 16.29
CA LEU A 144 -15.55 18.89 16.11
C LEU A 144 -14.77 19.68 15.06
N LEU A 145 -15.45 20.12 14.01
CA LEU A 145 -14.82 20.72 12.83
C LEU A 145 -14.64 22.22 13.02
N ALA A 146 -13.39 22.67 13.07
CA ALA A 146 -13.10 24.09 13.16
C ALA A 146 -13.29 24.81 11.81
N ASN A 147 -14.03 25.92 11.83
CA ASN A 147 -14.14 26.80 10.68
C ASN A 147 -12.79 27.50 10.37
N GLY A 148 -12.49 27.64 9.09
CA GLY A 148 -11.26 28.28 8.63
C GLY A 148 -10.00 27.40 8.76
N LYS A 149 -10.13 26.17 9.26
CA LYS A 149 -9.05 25.18 9.30
C LYS A 149 -9.29 24.03 8.33
N ASP A 150 -8.21 23.38 7.93
CA ASP A 150 -8.24 22.09 7.27
C ASP A 150 -8.31 20.98 8.32
N ASN A 151 -9.47 20.38 8.49
CA ASN A 151 -9.71 19.36 9.49
C ASN A 151 -9.25 18.00 8.95
N LEU A 152 -8.27 17.37 9.61
CA LEU A 152 -7.79 16.04 9.30
C LEU A 152 -8.41 15.04 10.27
N LEU A 153 -9.35 14.25 9.79
CA LEU A 153 -10.06 13.24 10.57
C LEU A 153 -9.41 11.88 10.35
N ILE A 154 -8.75 11.35 11.36
CA ILE A 154 -8.10 10.04 11.27
C ILE A 154 -8.95 9.01 11.99
N VAL A 155 -9.59 8.12 11.23
CA VAL A 155 -10.53 7.14 11.77
C VAL A 155 -9.81 5.83 12.06
N LEU A 156 -9.73 5.47 13.33
CA LEU A 156 -8.96 4.32 13.82
C LEU A 156 -9.77 3.02 13.92
N SER A 157 -11.07 3.07 13.69
CA SER A 157 -11.94 1.88 13.79
C SER A 157 -11.53 0.78 12.83
N ASP A 158 -11.52 -0.47 13.33
CA ASP A 158 -11.34 -1.73 12.57
C ASP A 158 -12.68 -2.47 12.37
N SER A 159 -13.79 -1.76 12.50
CA SER A 159 -15.14 -2.26 12.28
C SER A 159 -15.77 -1.64 11.05
N GLY A 160 -16.04 -2.44 10.00
CA GLY A 160 -16.69 -1.94 8.79
C GLY A 160 -18.03 -1.26 9.06
N LEU A 161 -18.81 -1.74 10.05
CA LEU A 161 -20.07 -1.11 10.44
C LEU A 161 -19.87 0.27 11.06
N GLU A 162 -18.86 0.45 11.92
CA GLU A 162 -18.57 1.75 12.52
C GLU A 162 -18.03 2.73 11.50
N VAL A 163 -17.12 2.28 10.64
CA VAL A 163 -16.55 3.08 9.55
C VAL A 163 -17.66 3.58 8.63
N ASP A 164 -18.58 2.71 8.19
CA ASP A 164 -19.71 3.08 7.35
C ASP A 164 -20.59 4.15 8.01
N ARG A 165 -20.92 3.98 9.29
CA ARG A 165 -21.70 4.95 10.07
C ARG A 165 -21.01 6.30 10.23
N ILE A 166 -19.68 6.29 10.45
CA ILE A 166 -18.89 7.52 10.58
C ILE A 166 -18.90 8.28 9.24
N LEU A 167 -18.61 7.60 8.13
CA LEU A 167 -18.61 8.20 6.80
C LEU A 167 -20.00 8.75 6.44
N ALA A 168 -21.04 7.97 6.66
CA ALA A 168 -22.43 8.41 6.40
C ALA A 168 -22.82 9.62 7.25
N ALA A 169 -22.40 9.67 8.51
CA ALA A 169 -22.68 10.81 9.40
C ALA A 169 -21.96 12.08 8.95
N ILE A 170 -20.70 11.98 8.49
CA ILE A 170 -19.93 13.11 7.96
C ILE A 170 -20.57 13.64 6.67
N ALA A 171 -20.93 12.75 5.73
CA ALA A 171 -21.59 13.13 4.49
C ALA A 171 -22.94 13.82 4.73
N SER A 172 -23.72 13.31 5.70
CA SER A 172 -25.01 13.89 6.08
C SER A 172 -24.84 15.27 6.75
N ALA A 173 -23.89 15.42 7.66
CA ALA A 173 -23.59 16.70 8.30
C ALA A 173 -23.21 17.77 7.26
N ASN A 174 -22.39 17.40 6.30
CA ASN A 174 -21.97 18.28 5.21
C ASN A 174 -23.17 18.74 4.35
N THR A 175 -24.02 17.79 3.96
CA THR A 175 -25.23 18.06 3.18
C THR A 175 -26.18 19.00 3.94
N ASN A 176 -26.39 18.77 5.23
CA ASN A 176 -27.25 19.59 6.07
C ASN A 176 -26.73 21.01 6.27
N LEU A 177 -25.41 21.20 6.39
CA LEU A 177 -24.81 22.54 6.46
C LEU A 177 -25.03 23.31 5.17
N VAL A 178 -24.85 22.70 4.01
CA VAL A 178 -25.12 23.31 2.70
C VAL A 178 -26.60 23.68 2.56
N ALA A 179 -27.51 22.78 2.92
CA ALA A 179 -28.96 23.02 2.87
C ALA A 179 -29.41 24.19 3.75
N ARG A 180 -28.67 24.47 4.84
CA ARG A 180 -28.90 25.64 5.73
C ARG A 180 -28.18 26.91 5.28
N GLY A 181 -27.58 26.93 4.07
CA GLY A 181 -26.85 28.06 3.53
C GLY A 181 -25.52 28.35 4.24
N LYS A 182 -24.99 27.39 4.99
CA LYS A 182 -23.68 27.50 5.64
C LYS A 182 -22.58 26.93 4.77
N THR A 183 -21.41 27.54 4.82
CA THR A 183 -20.22 26.97 4.20
C THR A 183 -19.70 25.82 5.05
N PRO A 184 -19.62 24.59 4.51
CA PRO A 184 -19.09 23.45 5.27
C PRO A 184 -17.59 23.64 5.58
N PRO A 185 -17.12 23.22 6.75
CA PRO A 185 -15.71 23.20 7.06
C PRO A 185 -14.95 22.30 6.06
N ARG A 186 -13.74 22.67 5.71
CA ARG A 186 -12.88 21.79 4.92
C ARG A 186 -12.41 20.64 5.79
N PHE A 187 -12.43 19.42 5.25
CA PHE A 187 -11.92 18.26 5.93
C PHE A 187 -11.38 17.21 4.95
N THR A 188 -10.54 16.32 5.46
CA THR A 188 -10.01 15.14 4.80
C THR A 188 -10.08 13.99 5.79
N ILE A 189 -10.58 12.85 5.37
CA ILE A 189 -10.59 11.63 6.19
C ILE A 189 -9.37 10.78 5.84
N VAL A 190 -8.64 10.34 6.84
CA VAL A 190 -7.60 9.32 6.70
C VAL A 190 -8.11 8.01 7.27
N GLY A 191 -8.10 6.98 6.43
CA GLY A 191 -8.51 5.63 6.80
C GLY A 191 -7.39 4.62 6.65
N ASN A 192 -7.65 3.40 7.11
CA ASN A 192 -6.75 2.27 6.93
C ASN A 192 -7.01 1.61 5.57
N SER A 193 -5.95 1.23 4.84
CA SER A 193 -6.04 0.47 3.58
C SER A 193 -6.82 -0.86 3.71
N ARG A 194 -6.90 -1.42 4.93
CA ARG A 194 -7.73 -2.60 5.24
C ARG A 194 -9.22 -2.39 4.95
N TRP A 195 -9.71 -1.15 4.94
CA TRP A 195 -11.11 -0.85 4.62
C TRP A 195 -11.51 -1.34 3.22
N ASN A 196 -10.57 -1.50 2.32
CA ASN A 196 -10.82 -2.11 1.02
C ASN A 196 -11.34 -3.56 1.09
N ARG A 197 -11.18 -4.24 2.24
CA ARG A 197 -11.67 -5.59 2.51
C ARG A 197 -13.09 -5.61 3.09
N PHE A 198 -13.61 -4.49 3.54
CA PHE A 198 -14.96 -4.40 4.09
C PHE A 198 -15.99 -4.39 2.97
N GLY A 199 -16.84 -5.42 2.90
CA GLY A 199 -17.84 -5.58 1.85
C GLY A 199 -19.06 -4.68 2.00
N ASN A 200 -19.28 -4.11 3.19
CA ASN A 200 -20.46 -3.31 3.55
C ASN A 200 -20.29 -1.81 3.34
N LEU A 201 -19.11 -1.33 3.00
CA LEU A 201 -18.87 0.11 2.84
C LEU A 201 -19.46 0.65 1.54
N ASP A 202 -20.23 1.75 1.64
CA ASP A 202 -20.62 2.52 0.47
C ASP A 202 -19.40 3.29 -0.09
N ARG A 203 -18.92 2.83 -1.24
CA ARG A 203 -17.75 3.42 -1.90
C ARG A 203 -18.01 4.86 -2.37
N ALA A 204 -19.26 5.27 -2.56
CA ALA A 204 -19.57 6.67 -2.91
C ALA A 204 -19.19 7.64 -1.77
N LEU A 205 -19.22 7.17 -0.51
CA LEU A 205 -18.80 7.96 0.64
C LEU A 205 -17.30 8.27 0.61
N TYR A 206 -16.48 7.41 0.04
CA TYR A 206 -15.03 7.67 -0.09
C TYR A 206 -14.77 8.98 -0.85
N PHE A 207 -15.53 9.23 -1.90
CA PHE A 207 -15.39 10.43 -2.70
C PHE A 207 -16.01 11.65 -2.02
N LYS A 208 -17.22 11.52 -1.47
CA LYS A 208 -17.92 12.61 -0.76
C LYS A 208 -17.10 13.10 0.44
N ASP A 209 -16.48 12.19 1.16
CA ASP A 209 -15.77 12.46 2.40
C ASP A 209 -14.26 12.69 2.19
N ARG A 210 -13.81 12.78 0.94
CA ARG A 210 -12.41 13.05 0.59
C ARG A 210 -11.45 12.10 1.31
N LEU A 211 -11.73 10.80 1.22
CA LEU A 211 -10.93 9.77 1.87
C LEU A 211 -9.52 9.72 1.29
N VAL A 212 -8.55 9.58 2.19
CA VAL A 212 -7.15 9.28 1.88
C VAL A 212 -6.79 7.94 2.50
N LEU A 213 -6.22 7.06 1.70
CA LEU A 213 -5.66 5.78 2.13
C LEU A 213 -4.18 5.72 1.76
N PHE A 214 -3.37 5.12 2.64
CA PHE A 214 -1.98 4.80 2.33
C PHE A 214 -1.87 3.34 1.94
N SER A 215 -1.26 3.06 0.79
CA SER A 215 -1.15 1.72 0.26
C SER A 215 0.21 1.47 -0.39
N THR A 216 0.65 0.22 -0.35
CA THR A 216 1.84 -0.23 -1.08
C THR A 216 1.54 -0.58 -2.53
N TYR A 217 0.26 -0.52 -2.93
CA TYR A 217 -0.18 -0.80 -4.29
C TYR A 217 -1.54 -0.16 -4.57
N HIS A 218 -1.73 0.25 -5.81
CA HIS A 218 -3.02 0.70 -6.32
C HIS A 218 -3.06 0.52 -7.84
N ALA A 219 -4.00 -0.29 -8.33
CA ALA A 219 -4.23 -0.43 -9.77
C ALA A 219 -5.30 0.57 -10.22
N LYS A 220 -4.94 1.51 -11.08
CA LYS A 220 -5.86 2.42 -11.75
C LYS A 220 -6.65 1.67 -12.83
N ARG A 221 -7.79 1.08 -12.47
CA ARG A 221 -8.57 0.20 -13.36
C ARG A 221 -9.15 0.90 -14.59
N ASP A 222 -9.16 2.20 -14.61
CA ASP A 222 -9.53 3.03 -15.76
C ASP A 222 -8.37 3.26 -16.75
N ALA A 223 -7.13 2.99 -16.34
CA ALA A 223 -5.96 3.09 -17.20
C ALA A 223 -5.93 1.99 -18.27
N GLU A 224 -5.61 2.34 -19.51
CA GLU A 224 -5.61 1.40 -20.65
C GLU A 224 -4.63 0.23 -20.45
N VAL A 225 -3.47 0.47 -19.83
CA VAL A 225 -2.50 -0.60 -19.53
C VAL A 225 -3.08 -1.65 -18.59
N ILE A 226 -3.89 -1.24 -17.59
CA ILE A 226 -4.56 -2.15 -16.66
C ILE A 226 -5.68 -2.90 -17.37
N LYS A 227 -6.51 -2.22 -18.16
CA LYS A 227 -7.58 -2.87 -18.94
C LYS A 227 -7.03 -3.91 -19.89
N THR A 228 -5.92 -3.61 -20.56
CA THR A 228 -5.24 -4.54 -21.45
C THR A 228 -4.76 -5.76 -20.67
N PHE A 229 -4.06 -5.57 -19.57
CA PHE A 229 -3.61 -6.66 -18.72
C PHE A 229 -4.78 -7.52 -18.20
N ASP A 230 -5.84 -6.89 -17.68
CA ASP A 230 -7.02 -7.60 -17.18
C ASP A 230 -7.67 -8.44 -18.28
N SER A 231 -7.83 -7.88 -19.48
CA SER A 231 -8.40 -8.59 -20.64
C SER A 231 -7.55 -9.80 -21.03
N ASP A 232 -6.24 -9.63 -21.12
CA ASP A 232 -5.33 -10.70 -21.53
C ASP A 232 -5.22 -11.77 -20.44
N TYR A 233 -5.25 -11.38 -19.16
CA TYR A 233 -5.28 -12.30 -18.04
C TYR A 233 -6.57 -13.16 -18.04
N ILE A 234 -7.73 -12.51 -18.24
CA ILE A 234 -9.01 -13.22 -18.34
C ILE A 234 -9.02 -14.21 -19.51
N LYS A 235 -8.51 -13.81 -20.67
CA LYS A 235 -8.39 -14.72 -21.84
C LYS A 235 -7.52 -15.93 -21.55
N ALA A 236 -6.41 -15.72 -20.81
CA ALA A 236 -5.45 -16.77 -20.51
C ALA A 236 -5.90 -17.73 -19.39
N PHE A 237 -6.57 -17.22 -18.36
CA PHE A 237 -6.85 -17.94 -17.12
C PHE A 237 -8.33 -18.10 -16.80
N GLY A 238 -9.23 -17.46 -17.52
CA GLY A 238 -10.68 -17.54 -17.28
C GLY A 238 -11.16 -16.87 -16.00
N ALA A 239 -10.31 -16.06 -15.35
CA ALA A 239 -10.58 -15.42 -14.07
C ALA A 239 -10.04 -14.00 -14.02
N LEU A 240 -10.61 -13.17 -13.16
CA LEU A 240 -10.09 -11.82 -12.90
C LEU A 240 -8.71 -11.89 -12.20
N PRO A 241 -7.77 -11.02 -12.55
CA PRO A 241 -6.49 -10.96 -11.87
C PRO A 241 -6.66 -10.54 -10.40
N SER A 242 -5.91 -11.18 -9.52
CA SER A 242 -5.81 -10.83 -8.11
C SER A 242 -4.69 -9.82 -7.88
N LEU A 243 -4.58 -9.32 -6.65
CA LEU A 243 -3.42 -8.55 -6.21
C LEU A 243 -2.08 -9.24 -6.54
N TYR A 244 -2.03 -10.55 -6.32
CA TYR A 244 -0.81 -11.35 -6.56
C TYR A 244 -0.49 -11.46 -8.05
N SER A 245 -1.49 -11.50 -8.92
CA SER A 245 -1.30 -11.49 -10.38
C SER A 245 -0.65 -10.20 -10.86
N TYR A 246 -1.12 -9.06 -10.37
CA TYR A 246 -0.49 -7.77 -10.67
C TYR A 246 0.94 -7.69 -10.11
N ARG A 247 1.16 -8.17 -8.89
CA ARG A 247 2.47 -8.13 -8.25
C ARG A 247 3.49 -9.00 -8.99
N GLY A 248 3.09 -10.18 -9.41
CA GLY A 248 3.93 -11.06 -10.23
C GLY A 248 4.27 -10.44 -11.59
N TYR A 249 3.29 -9.79 -12.23
CA TYR A 249 3.55 -9.06 -13.46
C TYR A 249 4.54 -7.90 -13.25
N ASP A 250 4.33 -7.09 -12.21
CA ASP A 250 5.22 -5.98 -11.86
C ASP A 250 6.66 -6.47 -11.63
N ALA A 251 6.83 -7.55 -10.86
CA ALA A 251 8.12 -8.16 -10.63
C ALA A 251 8.79 -8.59 -11.95
N ALA A 252 8.05 -9.29 -12.81
CA ALA A 252 8.58 -9.75 -14.09
C ALA A 252 8.98 -8.59 -15.02
N MET A 253 8.15 -7.54 -15.10
CA MET A 253 8.40 -6.38 -15.96
C MET A 253 9.60 -5.54 -15.50
N ILE A 254 9.89 -5.52 -14.22
CA ILE A 254 11.02 -4.78 -13.64
C ILE A 254 12.29 -5.61 -13.74
N PHE A 255 12.27 -6.87 -13.25
CA PHE A 255 13.49 -7.62 -13.01
C PHE A 255 13.94 -8.49 -14.20
N VAL A 256 13.04 -8.96 -15.06
CA VAL A 256 13.45 -9.77 -16.23
C VAL A 256 14.35 -8.97 -17.20
N PRO A 257 14.04 -7.73 -17.57
CA PRO A 257 14.97 -6.91 -18.37
C PRO A 257 16.30 -6.68 -17.65
N ALA A 258 16.25 -6.43 -16.35
CA ALA A 258 17.43 -6.13 -15.54
C ALA A 258 18.40 -7.32 -15.38
N MET A 259 17.92 -8.58 -15.55
CA MET A 259 18.79 -9.77 -15.56
C MET A 259 19.89 -9.75 -16.65
N TYR A 260 19.74 -8.91 -17.67
CA TYR A 260 20.69 -8.79 -18.78
C TYR A 260 21.69 -7.66 -18.62
N SER A 261 21.65 -6.96 -17.50
CA SER A 261 22.55 -5.89 -17.11
C SER A 261 23.08 -6.14 -15.70
N ASP A 262 23.93 -5.24 -15.20
CA ASP A 262 24.32 -5.26 -13.78
C ASP A 262 23.16 -4.74 -12.93
N ILE A 263 22.34 -5.69 -12.47
CA ILE A 263 21.05 -5.41 -11.85
C ILE A 263 21.16 -4.49 -10.63
N GLN A 264 22.21 -4.64 -9.82
CA GLN A 264 22.39 -3.87 -8.59
C GLN A 264 22.60 -2.38 -8.88
N TYR A 265 23.50 -2.07 -9.83
CA TYR A 265 23.79 -0.69 -10.22
C TYR A 265 22.74 -0.08 -11.13
N ASP A 266 22.21 -0.86 -12.05
CA ASP A 266 21.26 -0.36 -13.05
C ASP A 266 19.89 -0.04 -12.46
N MET A 267 19.53 -0.62 -11.32
CA MET A 267 18.23 -0.39 -10.68
C MET A 267 18.24 0.69 -9.61
N GLU A 268 19.40 1.05 -9.07
CA GLU A 268 19.50 2.02 -7.97
C GLU A 268 18.95 3.39 -8.39
N GLY A 269 18.00 3.91 -7.62
CA GLY A 269 17.36 5.20 -7.85
C GLY A 269 16.47 5.31 -9.11
N ARG A 270 16.40 4.31 -9.96
CA ARG A 270 15.49 4.30 -11.12
C ARG A 270 14.03 4.15 -10.68
N ARG A 271 13.15 4.87 -11.35
CA ARG A 271 11.71 4.76 -11.15
C ARG A 271 11.08 3.86 -12.20
N TYR A 272 10.35 2.85 -11.72
CA TYR A 272 9.57 1.92 -12.53
C TYR A 272 8.09 2.11 -12.25
N THR A 273 7.25 2.10 -13.29
CA THR A 273 5.79 2.29 -13.18
C THR A 273 5.05 1.24 -14.01
N PRO A 274 5.10 -0.06 -13.58
CA PRO A 274 4.45 -1.12 -14.35
C PRO A 274 2.91 -1.04 -14.25
N LEU A 275 2.24 -1.83 -13.40
CA LEU A 275 0.77 -1.83 -13.32
C LEU A 275 0.23 -1.18 -12.05
N GLN A 276 0.71 -1.62 -10.88
CA GLN A 276 0.06 -1.29 -9.62
C GLN A 276 0.59 -0.03 -8.94
N THR A 277 1.88 0.20 -9.02
CA THR A 277 2.54 1.26 -8.27
C THR A 277 3.80 1.73 -9.01
N SER A 278 4.43 2.76 -8.49
CA SER A 278 5.80 3.08 -8.85
C SER A 278 6.76 2.42 -7.87
N TYR A 279 7.90 1.97 -8.38
CA TYR A 279 8.98 1.40 -7.59
C TYR A 279 10.24 2.23 -7.80
N THR A 280 10.95 2.48 -6.73
CA THR A 280 12.30 3.05 -6.72
C THR A 280 13.09 2.31 -5.67
N PHE A 281 14.08 1.54 -6.10
CA PHE A 281 14.89 0.74 -5.20
C PHE A 281 16.09 1.54 -4.73
N GLN A 282 16.34 1.55 -3.43
CA GLN A 282 17.51 2.19 -2.80
C GLN A 282 17.95 1.37 -1.61
N GLN A 283 19.24 1.36 -1.36
CA GLN A 283 19.75 0.82 -0.10
C GLN A 283 19.35 1.72 1.07
N MET A 284 18.95 1.10 2.16
CA MET A 284 18.64 1.82 3.40
C MET A 284 19.94 2.14 4.15
N PRO A 285 20.01 3.27 4.89
CA PRO A 285 21.17 3.56 5.71
C PRO A 285 21.50 2.43 6.68
N GLY A 286 22.70 1.86 6.58
CA GLY A 286 23.16 0.76 7.42
C GLY A 286 22.67 -0.64 7.02
N GLY A 287 22.05 -0.77 5.85
CA GLY A 287 21.63 -2.05 5.26
C GLY A 287 22.12 -2.21 3.82
N SER A 288 22.13 -3.44 3.34
CA SER A 288 22.55 -3.81 1.98
C SER A 288 21.38 -4.09 1.05
N ASN A 289 20.18 -4.39 1.58
CA ASN A 289 19.00 -4.67 0.78
C ASN A 289 18.62 -3.49 -0.11
N HIS A 290 18.26 -3.77 -1.36
CA HIS A 290 17.64 -2.81 -2.28
C HIS A 290 16.13 -2.74 -2.01
N VAL A 291 15.68 -1.67 -1.36
CA VAL A 291 14.31 -1.57 -0.85
C VAL A 291 13.51 -0.54 -1.64
N ASN A 292 12.32 -0.92 -2.08
CA ASN A 292 11.39 0.03 -2.69
C ASN A 292 11.02 1.15 -1.70
N GLN A 293 11.14 2.41 -2.14
CA GLN A 293 10.91 3.58 -1.29
C GLN A 293 9.49 4.12 -1.36
N ASN A 294 8.64 3.58 -2.24
CA ASN A 294 7.38 4.23 -2.61
C ASN A 294 6.18 3.65 -1.88
N TRP A 295 5.68 4.40 -0.90
CA TRP A 295 4.29 4.33 -0.43
C TRP A 295 3.43 5.23 -1.29
N MET A 296 2.18 4.86 -1.50
CA MET A 296 1.22 5.67 -2.25
C MET A 296 0.18 6.26 -1.32
N ARG A 297 -0.12 7.53 -1.54
CA ARG A 297 -1.30 8.20 -1.02
C ARG A 297 -2.39 8.16 -2.09
N VAL A 298 -3.42 7.38 -1.82
CA VAL A 298 -4.61 7.24 -2.68
C VAL A 298 -5.68 8.18 -2.15
N SER A 299 -5.98 9.24 -2.90
CA SER A 299 -6.92 10.29 -2.49
C SER A 299 -8.17 10.26 -3.37
N TYR A 300 -9.32 10.08 -2.74
CA TYR A 300 -10.64 10.11 -3.37
C TYR A 300 -11.17 11.55 -3.36
N ARG A 301 -11.63 12.05 -4.51
CA ARG A 301 -12.07 13.44 -4.66
C ARG A 301 -13.58 13.52 -4.91
N PRO A 302 -14.26 14.63 -4.50
CA PRO A 302 -15.70 14.81 -4.69
C PRO A 302 -16.18 14.77 -6.14
N ASP A 303 -15.30 15.01 -7.11
CA ASP A 303 -15.55 14.88 -8.54
C ASP A 303 -15.46 13.42 -9.06
N PHE A 304 -15.45 12.45 -8.16
CA PHE A 304 -15.28 11.01 -8.42
C PHE A 304 -13.95 10.63 -9.09
N THR A 305 -12.94 11.47 -8.99
CA THR A 305 -11.58 11.13 -9.42
C THR A 305 -10.76 10.55 -8.28
N ILE A 306 -9.77 9.71 -8.63
CA ILE A 306 -8.76 9.17 -7.70
C ILE A 306 -7.40 9.70 -8.13
N THR A 307 -6.70 10.36 -7.20
CA THR A 307 -5.30 10.73 -7.40
C THR A 307 -4.39 9.83 -6.57
N VAL A 308 -3.23 9.51 -7.12
CA VAL A 308 -2.22 8.64 -6.50
C VAL A 308 -0.87 9.35 -6.59
N ASP A 309 -0.21 9.53 -5.45
CA ASP A 309 1.09 10.20 -5.32
C ASP A 309 1.97 9.60 -4.20
#